data_fcef2dc12ec45a7bdbf85e83e44f2e31
#
_entry.id   fcef2dc12ec45a7bdbf85e83e44f2e31
#
_cell.length_a   1.000
_cell.length_b   1.000
_cell.length_c   1.000
_cell.angle_alpha   90.00
_cell.angle_beta   90.00
_cell.angle_gamma   90.00
#
_symmetry.space_group_name_H-M   'P 1'
#
loop_
_entity.id
_entity.type
_entity.pdbx_description
1 polymer ?
#
loop_
_entity_poly.entity_id
_entity_poly.type
_entity_poly.pdbx_seq_one_letter_code
_entity_poly.pdbx_strand_id
1 'polypeptide(L)'
;VTNEPTVRKWVFTGANSTYLVGSFDGYRFRTETKPVKMDSGTNYYAVQTYSNAPDDRRIQIAWMNGSNFPDMPFNQQMSFPRELTLHRVDKGYVLKSMPVNELALLYGRKYIWKSLVVEEKNCFTTKLKTPAFYLKTVFAVDSVDAQILAFDINGLNLIYDSVKQILTVEKENGETLKQM
;
A
#
# COMPACT_ATOMS: atom_id res chain seq x y z
N VAL A 1 5.07 3.04 18.18
CA VAL A 1 6.12 3.59 17.33
C VAL A 1 5.61 4.90 16.78
N THR A 2 6.18 5.98 17.20
CA THR A 2 5.83 7.33 16.73
C THR A 2 7.13 8.02 16.28
N ASN A 3 7.00 9.03 15.44
CA ASN A 3 8.11 9.93 15.10
C ASN A 3 8.52 10.85 16.28
N GLU A 4 7.83 10.76 17.43
CA GLU A 4 8.18 11.40 18.69
C GLU A 4 8.46 10.31 19.73
N PRO A 5 9.72 10.07 20.13
CA PRO A 5 10.09 8.94 20.98
C PRO A 5 9.51 8.99 22.39
N THR A 6 9.06 10.14 22.85
CA THR A 6 8.49 10.32 24.21
C THR A 6 6.99 10.04 24.31
N VAL A 7 6.30 9.96 23.15
CA VAL A 7 4.85 9.78 23.11
C VAL A 7 4.52 8.36 22.67
N ARG A 8 3.96 7.57 23.56
CA ARG A 8 3.46 6.22 23.24
C ARG A 8 1.97 6.31 22.92
N LYS A 9 1.59 5.71 21.81
CA LYS A 9 0.20 5.54 21.40
C LYS A 9 -0.10 4.07 21.16
N TRP A 10 -1.34 3.72 21.38
CA TRP A 10 -1.88 2.42 21.04
C TRP A 10 -2.64 2.50 19.73
N VAL A 11 -2.50 1.45 18.94
CA VAL A 11 -3.26 1.28 17.70
C VAL A 11 -4.07 0.00 17.83
N PHE A 12 -5.38 0.13 17.80
CA PHE A 12 -6.28 -1.02 17.68
C PHE A 12 -6.71 -1.20 16.23
N THR A 13 -6.56 -2.42 15.74
CA THR A 13 -6.96 -2.80 14.38
C THR A 13 -8.19 -3.69 14.43
N GLY A 14 -9.17 -3.37 13.60
CA GLY A 14 -10.35 -4.20 13.39
C GLY A 14 -10.14 -5.23 12.27
N ALA A 15 -10.90 -6.30 12.30
CA ALA A 15 -10.84 -7.34 11.27
C ALA A 15 -11.09 -6.82 9.86
N ASN A 16 -11.88 -5.77 9.72
CA ASN A 16 -12.23 -5.11 8.45
C ASN A 16 -11.18 -4.10 7.95
N SER A 17 -9.95 -4.20 8.42
CA SER A 17 -8.82 -3.31 8.06
C SER A 17 -9.05 -1.85 8.44
N THR A 18 -9.77 -1.60 9.52
CA THR A 18 -9.82 -0.27 10.13
C THR A 18 -8.89 -0.19 11.34
N TYR A 19 -8.46 1.01 11.70
CA TYR A 19 -7.70 1.23 12.91
C TYR A 19 -8.20 2.46 13.68
N LEU A 20 -7.92 2.43 14.97
CA LEU A 20 -8.10 3.54 15.92
C LEU A 20 -6.76 3.83 16.59
N VAL A 21 -6.47 5.09 16.81
CA VAL A 21 -5.30 5.52 17.62
C VAL A 21 -5.81 6.11 18.92
N GLY A 22 -5.10 5.80 20.01
CA GLY A 22 -5.48 6.31 21.31
C GLY A 22 -4.50 5.96 22.42
N SER A 23 -4.95 6.06 23.64
CA SER A 23 -4.25 5.68 24.86
C SER A 23 -4.90 4.46 25.50
N PHE A 24 -4.10 3.63 26.15
CA PHE A 24 -4.56 2.45 26.86
C PHE A 24 -3.87 2.38 28.24
N ASP A 25 -4.65 2.28 29.30
CA ASP A 25 -4.18 2.29 30.67
C ASP A 25 -4.00 0.86 31.27
N GLY A 26 -4.18 -0.17 30.45
CA GLY A 26 -4.18 -1.57 30.87
C GLY A 26 -5.59 -2.15 31.01
N TYR A 27 -6.61 -1.32 31.13
CA TYR A 27 -8.01 -1.73 31.29
C TYR A 27 -8.93 -1.10 30.24
N ARG A 28 -8.69 0.15 29.89
CA ARG A 28 -9.53 0.90 28.96
C ARG A 28 -8.73 1.55 27.86
N PHE A 29 -9.21 1.39 26.65
CA PHE A 29 -8.76 2.14 25.50
C PHE A 29 -9.59 3.41 25.34
N ARG A 30 -8.92 4.55 25.22
CA ARG A 30 -9.52 5.85 24.92
C ARG A 30 -9.09 6.27 23.55
N THR A 31 -10.03 6.22 22.60
CA THR A 31 -9.74 6.61 21.22
C THR A 31 -9.53 8.12 21.09
N GLU A 32 -8.57 8.49 20.27
CA GLU A 32 -8.28 9.88 19.89
C GLU A 32 -8.60 10.13 18.41
N THR A 33 -8.98 9.08 17.68
CA THR A 33 -9.34 9.17 16.26
C THR A 33 -10.68 8.51 15.99
N LYS A 34 -11.30 8.90 14.88
CA LYS A 34 -12.36 8.08 14.28
C LYS A 34 -11.72 6.84 13.63
N PRO A 35 -12.52 5.80 13.34
CA PRO A 35 -12.02 4.65 12.56
C PRO A 35 -11.49 5.11 11.19
N VAL A 36 -10.27 4.70 10.87
CA VAL A 36 -9.61 5.01 9.59
C VAL A 36 -9.33 3.70 8.87
N LYS A 37 -9.55 3.65 7.57
CA LYS A 37 -9.16 2.49 6.75
C LYS A 37 -7.64 2.41 6.62
N MET A 38 -7.11 1.21 6.82
CA MET A 38 -5.70 0.89 6.70
C MET A 38 -5.32 0.49 5.28
N ASP A 39 -6.28 -0.06 4.55
CA ASP A 39 -6.13 -0.52 3.18
C ASP A 39 -7.35 -0.13 2.36
N SER A 40 -7.11 0.30 1.14
CA SER A 40 -8.16 0.71 0.21
C SER A 40 -8.66 -0.44 -0.68
N GLY A 41 -7.98 -1.58 -0.67
CA GLY A 41 -8.41 -2.78 -1.38
C GLY A 41 -9.66 -3.42 -0.76
N THR A 42 -10.24 -4.37 -1.48
CA THR A 42 -11.46 -5.09 -1.07
C THR A 42 -11.17 -6.31 -0.20
N ASN A 43 -9.95 -6.85 -0.28
CA ASN A 43 -9.63 -8.19 0.21
C ASN A 43 -8.65 -8.21 1.40
N TYR A 44 -8.34 -7.08 2.00
CA TYR A 44 -7.40 -6.99 3.12
C TYR A 44 -8.18 -7.14 4.44
N TYR A 45 -8.27 -8.37 4.95
CA TYR A 45 -9.16 -8.72 6.06
C TYR A 45 -8.43 -9.50 7.17
N ALA A 46 -9.02 -9.55 8.37
CA ALA A 46 -8.53 -10.30 9.53
C ALA A 46 -7.05 -10.07 9.83
N VAL A 47 -6.66 -8.81 9.85
CA VAL A 47 -5.27 -8.39 10.05
C VAL A 47 -4.70 -8.87 11.39
N GLN A 48 -3.46 -9.36 11.37
CA GLN A 48 -2.71 -9.76 12.56
C GLN A 48 -1.30 -9.18 12.52
N THR A 49 -0.75 -8.90 13.70
CA THR A 49 0.65 -8.47 13.83
C THR A 49 1.50 -9.57 14.42
N TYR A 50 2.74 -9.67 13.93
CA TYR A 50 3.71 -10.60 14.51
C TYR A 50 4.11 -10.17 15.93
N SER A 51 4.23 -11.14 16.82
CA SER A 51 4.85 -10.93 18.14
C SER A 51 6.37 -10.99 18.02
N ASN A 52 7.06 -10.20 18.82
CA ASN A 52 8.52 -10.21 18.94
C ASN A 52 9.26 -10.07 17.58
N ALA A 53 8.74 -9.27 16.67
CA ALA A 53 9.48 -8.93 15.46
C ALA A 53 10.81 -8.25 15.83
N PRO A 54 11.92 -8.54 15.11
CA PRO A 54 13.21 -7.90 15.36
C PRO A 54 13.11 -6.37 15.31
N ASP A 55 13.99 -5.70 16.04
CA ASP A 55 14.14 -4.23 16.05
C ASP A 55 12.88 -3.48 16.49
N ASP A 56 12.09 -4.08 17.37
CA ASP A 56 10.80 -3.53 17.85
C ASP A 56 9.82 -3.15 16.73
N ARG A 57 10.01 -3.70 15.54
CA ARG A 57 9.14 -3.46 14.38
C ARG A 57 7.72 -3.98 14.64
N ARG A 58 6.76 -3.34 14.02
CA ARG A 58 5.37 -3.82 13.98
C ARG A 58 5.06 -4.27 12.57
N ILE A 59 5.09 -5.57 12.36
CA ILE A 59 4.85 -6.20 11.07
C ILE A 59 3.47 -6.83 11.07
N GLN A 60 2.69 -6.53 10.07
CA GLN A 60 1.32 -6.98 9.91
C GLN A 60 1.16 -7.80 8.64
N ILE A 61 0.29 -8.80 8.73
CA ILE A 61 -0.18 -9.60 7.59
C ILE A 61 -1.70 -9.66 7.61
N ALA A 62 -2.32 -9.82 6.47
CA ALA A 62 -3.76 -9.92 6.33
C ALA A 62 -4.16 -11.10 5.45
N TRP A 63 -5.37 -11.56 5.62
CA TRP A 63 -6.00 -12.52 4.73
C TRP A 63 -6.61 -11.80 3.52
N MET A 64 -6.24 -12.24 2.32
CA MET A 64 -6.80 -11.78 1.05
C MET A 64 -8.04 -12.61 0.73
N ASN A 65 -9.14 -12.34 1.44
CA ASN A 65 -10.31 -13.19 1.54
C ASN A 65 -11.21 -13.28 0.29
N GLY A 66 -11.01 -12.42 -0.68
CA GLY A 66 -11.82 -12.40 -1.92
C GLY A 66 -11.10 -12.95 -3.14
N SER A 67 -9.86 -13.41 -3.00
CA SER A 67 -9.08 -13.93 -4.11
C SER A 67 -9.55 -15.33 -4.50
N ASN A 68 -9.68 -15.57 -5.80
CA ASN A 68 -9.95 -16.87 -6.36
C ASN A 68 -8.85 -17.24 -7.36
N PHE A 69 -8.31 -18.44 -7.22
CA PHE A 69 -7.22 -18.95 -8.05
C PHE A 69 -7.65 -20.28 -8.68
N PRO A 70 -8.36 -20.23 -9.83
CA PRO A 70 -8.74 -21.45 -10.55
C PRO A 70 -7.51 -22.33 -10.80
N ASP A 71 -7.70 -23.64 -10.74
CA ASP A 71 -6.67 -24.66 -11.01
C ASP A 71 -5.51 -24.72 -10.01
N MET A 72 -5.54 -23.94 -8.93
CA MET A 72 -4.57 -24.02 -7.85
C MET A 72 -5.03 -24.93 -6.72
N PRO A 73 -4.12 -25.62 -6.01
CA PRO A 73 -4.48 -26.47 -4.87
C PRO A 73 -4.90 -25.69 -3.63
N PHE A 74 -4.98 -24.39 -3.73
CA PHE A 74 -5.43 -23.47 -2.68
C PHE A 74 -6.42 -22.46 -3.24
N ASN A 75 -7.22 -21.90 -2.37
CA ASN A 75 -8.08 -20.76 -2.63
C ASN A 75 -7.76 -19.65 -1.63
N GLN A 76 -7.62 -18.41 -2.10
CA GLN A 76 -7.21 -17.26 -1.32
C GLN A 76 -5.72 -17.30 -0.94
N GLN A 77 -5.24 -16.21 -0.34
CA GLN A 77 -3.83 -16.08 0.03
C GLN A 77 -3.66 -15.07 1.17
N MET A 78 -2.48 -15.04 1.76
CA MET A 78 -2.07 -13.97 2.66
C MET A 78 -1.50 -12.79 1.88
N SER A 79 -1.64 -11.59 2.43
CA SER A 79 -0.97 -10.41 1.88
C SER A 79 0.54 -10.50 2.06
N PHE A 80 1.28 -9.68 1.35
CA PHE A 80 2.67 -9.42 1.74
C PHE A 80 2.72 -8.81 3.13
N PRO A 81 3.73 -9.19 3.95
CA PRO A 81 3.97 -8.53 5.24
C PRO A 81 4.25 -7.04 5.05
N ARG A 82 3.69 -6.23 5.93
CA ARG A 82 3.84 -4.77 5.92
C ARG A 82 4.33 -4.28 7.26
N GLU A 83 5.32 -3.42 7.25
CA GLU A 83 5.76 -2.71 8.45
C GLU A 83 4.86 -1.52 8.71
N LEU A 84 4.40 -1.40 9.95
CA LEU A 84 3.54 -0.32 10.41
C LEU A 84 4.35 0.71 11.18
N THR A 85 4.21 1.97 10.80
CA THR A 85 4.77 3.10 11.53
C THR A 85 3.70 4.16 11.78
N LEU A 86 3.64 4.68 13.00
CA LEU A 86 2.68 5.71 13.37
C LEU A 86 3.36 7.09 13.29
N HIS A 87 2.77 7.99 12.53
CA HIS A 87 3.27 9.34 12.32
C HIS A 87 2.31 10.37 12.87
N ARG A 88 2.84 11.34 13.59
CA ARG A 88 2.09 12.53 13.95
C ARG A 88 1.99 13.48 12.75
N VAL A 89 0.80 14.00 12.53
CA VAL A 89 0.48 15.01 11.53
C VAL A 89 -0.30 16.15 12.20
N ASP A 90 -0.53 17.25 11.50
CA ASP A 90 -1.19 18.43 12.07
C ASP A 90 -2.55 18.13 12.73
N LYS A 91 -3.29 17.19 12.19
CA LYS A 91 -4.64 16.81 12.67
C LYS A 91 -4.69 15.44 13.34
N GLY A 92 -3.61 15.01 14.02
CA GLY A 92 -3.60 13.76 14.77
C GLY A 92 -2.54 12.76 14.34
N TYR A 93 -2.91 11.54 14.05
CA TYR A 93 -1.98 10.46 13.73
C TYR A 93 -2.40 9.72 12.48
N VAL A 94 -1.42 9.35 11.67
CA VAL A 94 -1.58 8.48 10.49
C VAL A 94 -0.73 7.24 10.66
N LEU A 95 -1.32 6.07 10.47
CA LEU A 95 -0.62 4.80 10.41
C LEU A 95 -0.17 4.56 8.97
N LYS A 96 1.15 4.57 8.75
CA LYS A 96 1.74 4.17 7.48
C LYS A 96 1.98 2.66 7.48
N SER A 97 1.72 2.04 6.35
CA SER A 97 1.86 0.61 6.12
C SER A 97 2.69 0.41 4.85
N MET A 98 3.92 -0.08 5.00
CA MET A 98 4.86 -0.25 3.89
C MET A 98 5.27 -1.71 3.76
N PRO A 99 5.43 -2.25 2.55
CA PRO A 99 5.99 -3.59 2.37
C PRO A 99 7.32 -3.73 3.12
N VAL A 100 7.54 -4.86 3.76
CA VAL A 100 8.79 -5.11 4.50
C VAL A 100 9.98 -5.21 3.56
N ASN A 101 11.15 -4.77 4.02
CA ASN A 101 12.37 -4.76 3.21
C ASN A 101 12.82 -6.18 2.80
N GLU A 102 12.47 -7.19 3.57
CA GLU A 102 12.77 -8.60 3.31
C GLU A 102 12.18 -9.11 2.00
N LEU A 103 11.16 -8.46 1.46
CA LEU A 103 10.65 -8.79 0.12
C LEU A 103 11.72 -8.65 -0.97
N ALA A 104 12.75 -7.86 -0.74
CA ALA A 104 13.87 -7.74 -1.66
C ALA A 104 14.63 -9.07 -1.86
N LEU A 105 14.54 -10.00 -0.90
CA LEU A 105 15.11 -11.35 -1.03
C LEU A 105 14.42 -12.19 -2.11
N LEU A 106 13.20 -11.81 -2.50
CA LEU A 106 12.45 -12.47 -3.56
C LEU A 106 12.76 -11.90 -4.96
N TYR A 107 13.52 -10.78 -5.03
CA TYR A 107 13.79 -10.15 -6.31
C TYR A 107 14.82 -10.93 -7.09
N GLY A 108 14.45 -11.28 -8.30
CA GLY A 108 15.34 -11.89 -9.27
C GLY A 108 16.07 -10.85 -10.12
N ARG A 109 15.94 -10.98 -11.44
CA ARG A 109 16.59 -10.08 -12.38
C ARG A 109 16.07 -8.65 -12.26
N LYS A 110 16.98 -7.67 -12.17
CA LYS A 110 16.68 -6.25 -12.09
C LYS A 110 16.81 -5.59 -13.46
N TYR A 111 15.81 -4.78 -13.78
CA TYR A 111 15.84 -3.88 -14.94
C TYR A 111 15.77 -2.45 -14.41
N ILE A 112 16.57 -1.57 -14.99
CA ILE A 112 16.62 -0.16 -14.56
C ILE A 112 16.56 0.71 -15.81
N TRP A 113 15.64 1.64 -15.79
CA TRP A 113 15.54 2.72 -16.77
C TRP A 113 15.71 4.03 -16.02
N LYS A 114 16.58 4.90 -16.50
CA LYS A 114 16.88 6.17 -15.85
C LYS A 114 16.62 7.32 -16.82
N SER A 115 16.20 8.43 -16.30
CA SER A 115 16.07 9.70 -17.04
C SER A 115 15.21 9.58 -18.32
N LEU A 116 14.14 8.79 -18.22
CA LEU A 116 13.17 8.70 -19.29
C LEU A 116 12.30 9.95 -19.27
N VAL A 117 12.19 10.61 -20.41
CA VAL A 117 11.17 11.64 -20.63
C VAL A 117 9.94 10.93 -21.19
N VAL A 118 8.83 11.03 -20.47
CA VAL A 118 7.54 10.45 -20.87
C VAL A 118 6.59 11.59 -21.18
N GLU A 119 6.10 11.61 -22.41
CA GLU A 119 5.15 12.59 -22.91
C GLU A 119 3.94 11.86 -23.52
N GLU A 120 2.85 12.59 -23.79
CA GLU A 120 1.63 12.01 -24.34
C GLU A 120 1.89 11.18 -25.63
N LYS A 121 2.83 11.63 -26.46
CA LYS A 121 3.19 10.98 -27.75
C LYS A 121 4.39 10.04 -27.65
N ASN A 122 5.04 9.96 -26.49
CA ASN A 122 6.25 9.17 -26.29
C ASN A 122 6.13 8.34 -25.02
N CYS A 123 5.25 7.36 -25.04
CA CYS A 123 5.07 6.46 -23.91
C CYS A 123 6.20 5.42 -23.84
N PHE A 124 6.64 5.13 -22.64
CA PHE A 124 7.58 4.04 -22.40
C PHE A 124 6.84 2.70 -22.37
N THR A 125 7.30 1.76 -23.19
CA THR A 125 6.79 0.38 -23.20
C THR A 125 7.92 -0.61 -22.97
N THR A 126 7.65 -1.68 -22.23
CA THR A 126 8.59 -2.78 -22.02
C THR A 126 7.85 -4.09 -21.86
N LYS A 127 8.51 -5.19 -22.28
CA LYS A 127 7.99 -6.54 -22.05
C LYS A 127 8.87 -7.27 -21.04
N LEU A 128 8.29 -7.64 -19.92
CA LEU A 128 8.94 -8.50 -18.94
C LEU A 128 8.65 -9.96 -19.28
N LYS A 129 9.68 -10.81 -19.13
CA LYS A 129 9.56 -12.27 -19.38
C LYS A 129 9.07 -13.04 -18.17
N THR A 130 8.45 -12.37 -17.22
CA THR A 130 7.96 -12.97 -15.96
C THR A 130 6.57 -12.47 -15.65
N PRO A 131 5.67 -13.36 -15.20
CA PRO A 131 4.31 -12.97 -14.80
C PRO A 131 4.27 -12.21 -13.46
N ALA A 132 5.33 -12.32 -12.65
CA ALA A 132 5.42 -11.66 -11.34
C ALA A 132 6.62 -10.71 -11.31
N PHE A 133 6.41 -9.48 -10.89
CA PHE A 133 7.45 -8.47 -10.79
C PHE A 133 7.14 -7.44 -9.70
N TYR A 134 8.18 -6.78 -9.25
CA TYR A 134 8.08 -5.58 -8.41
C TYR A 134 8.43 -4.36 -9.27
N LEU A 135 7.54 -3.40 -9.32
CA LEU A 135 7.76 -2.13 -10.02
C LEU A 135 7.92 -1.00 -9.01
N LYS A 136 9.04 -0.27 -9.12
CA LYS A 136 9.24 0.99 -8.41
C LYS A 136 9.48 2.10 -9.42
N THR A 137 8.65 3.10 -9.40
CA THR A 137 8.76 4.26 -10.27
C THR A 137 8.84 5.54 -9.46
N VAL A 138 9.70 6.44 -9.88
CA VAL A 138 9.84 7.77 -9.30
C VAL A 138 9.68 8.77 -10.44
N PHE A 139 8.75 9.69 -10.27
CA PHE A 139 8.52 10.77 -11.23
C PHE A 139 8.98 12.09 -10.64
N ALA A 140 9.67 12.89 -11.47
CA ALA A 140 9.75 14.31 -11.29
C ALA A 140 8.71 14.95 -12.21
N VAL A 141 7.83 15.77 -11.66
CA VAL A 141 6.86 16.56 -12.44
C VAL A 141 7.41 17.97 -12.49
N ASP A 142 8.11 18.29 -13.58
CA ASP A 142 8.82 19.56 -13.73
C ASP A 142 7.92 20.68 -14.27
N SER A 143 6.71 20.36 -14.73
CA SER A 143 5.76 21.35 -15.26
C SER A 143 4.36 21.13 -14.69
N VAL A 144 3.61 22.23 -14.62
CA VAL A 144 2.20 22.25 -14.20
C VAL A 144 1.28 21.52 -15.21
N ASP A 145 1.81 21.16 -16.37
CA ASP A 145 1.04 20.62 -17.47
C ASP A 145 0.79 19.11 -17.40
N ALA A 146 1.61 18.37 -16.66
CA ALA A 146 1.41 16.93 -16.47
C ALA A 146 0.37 16.65 -15.37
N GLN A 147 -0.89 16.70 -15.73
CA GLN A 147 -2.00 16.49 -14.79
C GLN A 147 -2.26 15.00 -14.52
N ILE A 148 -2.00 14.14 -15.50
CA ILE A 148 -2.32 12.71 -15.45
C ILE A 148 -1.04 11.89 -15.67
N LEU A 149 -0.76 10.97 -14.77
CA LEU A 149 0.24 9.92 -14.91
C LEU A 149 -0.48 8.59 -14.98
N ALA A 150 -0.27 7.85 -16.05
CA ALA A 150 -0.93 6.57 -16.26
C ALA A 150 0.06 5.44 -16.52
N PHE A 151 -0.28 4.26 -16.01
CA PHE A 151 0.42 3.01 -16.25
C PHE A 151 -0.58 1.96 -16.68
N ASP A 152 -0.31 1.30 -17.77
CA ASP A 152 -0.94 0.04 -18.13
C ASP A 152 -0.03 -1.12 -17.68
N ILE A 153 -0.58 -2.00 -16.88
CA ILE A 153 0.09 -3.21 -16.43
C ILE A 153 -0.79 -4.40 -16.81
N ASN A 154 -0.60 -4.92 -18.01
CA ASN A 154 -1.37 -6.05 -18.54
C ASN A 154 -2.90 -5.83 -18.47
N GLY A 155 -3.35 -4.67 -18.92
CA GLY A 155 -4.78 -4.30 -18.91
C GLY A 155 -5.31 -3.79 -17.56
N LEU A 156 -4.41 -3.62 -16.59
CA LEU A 156 -4.72 -2.91 -15.35
C LEU A 156 -4.13 -1.49 -15.44
N ASN A 157 -5.00 -0.50 -15.46
CA ASN A 157 -4.61 0.90 -15.51
C ASN A 157 -4.49 1.48 -14.10
N LEU A 158 -3.34 2.05 -13.80
CA LEU A 158 -3.09 2.88 -12.63
C LEU A 158 -3.00 4.33 -13.10
N ILE A 159 -3.93 5.15 -12.71
CA ILE A 159 -4.07 6.54 -13.18
C ILE A 159 -3.97 7.46 -11.96
N TYR A 160 -2.96 8.32 -11.94
CA TYR A 160 -2.80 9.33 -10.90
C TYR A 160 -3.10 10.71 -11.47
N ASP A 161 -4.12 11.38 -10.92
CA ASP A 161 -4.46 12.78 -11.17
C ASP A 161 -3.70 13.64 -10.14
N SER A 162 -2.69 14.35 -10.59
CA SER A 162 -1.81 15.16 -9.72
C SER A 162 -2.52 16.39 -9.15
N VAL A 163 -3.51 16.92 -9.85
CA VAL A 163 -4.30 18.10 -9.43
C VAL A 163 -5.29 17.71 -8.33
N LYS A 164 -6.02 16.61 -8.55
CA LYS A 164 -6.98 16.11 -7.55
C LYS A 164 -6.33 15.28 -6.45
N GLN A 165 -5.07 14.86 -6.65
CA GLN A 165 -4.36 13.92 -5.77
C GLN A 165 -5.13 12.59 -5.59
N ILE A 166 -5.67 12.08 -6.69
CA ILE A 166 -6.44 10.84 -6.71
C ILE A 166 -5.70 9.80 -7.53
N LEU A 167 -5.57 8.61 -6.95
CA LEU A 167 -5.13 7.40 -7.65
C LEU A 167 -6.35 6.55 -8.00
N THR A 168 -6.52 6.27 -9.27
CA THR A 168 -7.57 5.38 -9.78
C THR A 168 -6.95 4.09 -10.28
N VAL A 169 -7.59 2.97 -9.97
CA VAL A 169 -7.25 1.64 -10.49
C VAL A 169 -8.45 1.14 -11.28
N GLU A 170 -8.25 0.86 -12.56
CA GLU A 170 -9.31 0.39 -13.44
C GLU A 170 -8.82 -0.68 -14.40
N LYS A 171 -9.73 -1.45 -14.97
CA LYS A 171 -9.44 -2.37 -16.05
C LYS A 171 -9.35 -1.62 -17.38
N GLU A 172 -8.73 -2.26 -18.38
CA GLU A 172 -8.64 -1.74 -19.75
C GLU A 172 -10.02 -1.34 -20.35
N ASN A 173 -11.08 -2.04 -19.95
CA ASN A 173 -12.45 -1.74 -20.39
C ASN A 173 -13.06 -0.49 -19.72
N GLY A 174 -12.32 0.23 -18.89
CA GLY A 174 -12.78 1.42 -18.16
C GLY A 174 -13.57 1.11 -16.89
N GLU A 175 -13.70 -0.15 -16.50
CA GLU A 175 -14.32 -0.52 -15.22
C GLU A 175 -13.42 -0.11 -14.05
N THR A 176 -13.85 0.87 -13.27
CA THR A 176 -13.11 1.34 -12.09
C THR A 176 -13.16 0.29 -10.98
N LEU A 177 -12.00 -0.23 -10.62
CA LEU A 177 -11.85 -1.18 -9.51
C LEU A 177 -11.71 -0.44 -8.18
N LYS A 178 -11.00 0.68 -8.18
CA LYS A 178 -10.72 1.47 -6.98
C LYS A 178 -10.33 2.90 -7.32
N GLN A 179 -10.72 3.81 -6.42
CA GLN A 179 -10.29 5.20 -6.41
C GLN A 179 -9.89 5.59 -4.98
N MET A 180 -8.74 6.22 -4.80
CA MET A 180 -8.12 6.52 -3.50
C MET A 180 -7.60 7.95 -3.46
#